data_5e7ac22764b5ad3339287bd34ddf72d6
#
_entry.id   5e7ac22764b5ad3339287bd34ddf72d6
#
_cell.length_a   1.000
_cell.length_b   1.000
_cell.length_c   1.000
_cell.angle_alpha   90.00
_cell.angle_beta   90.00
_cell.angle_gamma   90.00
#
_symmetry.space_group_name_H-M   'P 1'
#
loop_
_entity.id
_entity.type
_entity.pdbx_description
1 polymer ?
#
loop_
_entity_poly.entity_id
_entity_poly.type
_entity_poly.pdbx_seq_one_letter_code
_entity_poly.pdbx_strand_id
1 'polypeptide(L)'
;MADDPRHEEPGDFVRSVGRALRILEVVSAGPPLTVKAVARRCGLNLSTTYHLVRTLAYEVYLTRLSDGTYVAGEAVANLAGPAR
;
A
#
# COMPACT_ATOMS: atom_id res chain seq x y z
N MET A 1 23.17 7.08 -13.22
CA MET A 1 21.98 7.16 -12.41
C MET A 1 21.52 5.76 -12.02
N ALA A 2 21.09 5.66 -10.81
CA ALA A 2 20.65 4.37 -10.33
C ALA A 2 19.35 3.98 -10.99
N ASP A 3 19.22 2.74 -11.34
CA ASP A 3 18.00 2.23 -11.91
C ASP A 3 16.99 2.01 -10.83
N ASP A 4 15.79 2.52 -11.08
CA ASP A 4 14.68 2.21 -10.21
C ASP A 4 14.22 0.81 -10.60
N PRO A 5 14.36 -0.18 -9.70
CA PRO A 5 13.97 -1.56 -10.07
C PRO A 5 12.53 -1.67 -10.51
N ARG A 6 11.71 -0.67 -10.21
CA ARG A 6 10.31 -0.72 -10.64
C ARG A 6 10.11 -0.40 -12.10
N HIS A 7 11.15 0.07 -12.79
CA HIS A 7 11.05 0.35 -14.23
C HIS A 7 11.32 -0.88 -15.08
N GLU A 8 11.85 -1.94 -14.49
CA GLU A 8 12.17 -3.14 -15.24
C GLU A 8 11.44 -4.32 -14.62
N GLU A 9 10.25 -4.55 -15.11
CA GLU A 9 9.45 -5.65 -14.60
C GLU A 9 10.04 -6.97 -15.04
N PRO A 10 10.23 -7.90 -14.11
CA PRO A 10 10.62 -9.26 -14.50
C PRO A 10 9.48 -9.93 -15.26
N GLY A 11 9.82 -10.99 -16.02
CA GLY A 11 8.82 -11.70 -16.80
C GLY A 11 7.73 -12.34 -15.97
N ASP A 12 8.06 -12.68 -14.72
CA ASP A 12 7.11 -13.30 -13.80
C ASP A 12 6.59 -12.32 -12.74
N PHE A 13 6.57 -11.05 -13.08
CA PHE A 13 6.11 -10.01 -12.16
C PHE A 13 4.64 -10.26 -11.74
N VAL A 14 4.39 -10.24 -10.45
CA VAL A 14 3.04 -10.40 -9.92
C VAL A 14 2.47 -9.01 -9.67
N ARG A 15 1.56 -8.61 -10.53
CA ARG A 15 1.08 -7.23 -10.57
C ARG A 15 0.37 -6.82 -9.28
N SER A 16 -0.42 -7.71 -8.70
CA SER A 16 -1.16 -7.38 -7.49
C SER A 16 -0.22 -7.13 -6.30
N VAL A 17 0.88 -7.87 -6.23
CA VAL A 17 1.86 -7.63 -5.17
C VAL A 17 2.50 -6.26 -5.33
N GLY A 18 2.88 -5.92 -6.55
CA GLY A 18 3.47 -4.61 -6.81
C GLY A 18 2.51 -3.48 -6.47
N ARG A 19 1.25 -3.64 -6.83
CA ARG A 19 0.23 -2.63 -6.53
C ARG A 19 0.00 -2.48 -5.03
N ALA A 20 -0.02 -3.59 -4.30
CA ALA A 20 -0.20 -3.55 -2.86
C ALA A 20 0.95 -2.80 -2.18
N LEU A 21 2.18 -3.06 -2.61
CA LEU A 21 3.34 -2.37 -2.07
C LEU A 21 3.28 -0.87 -2.36
N ARG A 22 2.81 -0.51 -3.56
CA ARG A 22 2.64 0.88 -3.92
C ARG A 22 1.63 1.57 -3.02
N ILE A 23 0.53 0.89 -2.73
CA ILE A 23 -0.47 1.43 -1.82
C ILE A 23 0.12 1.68 -0.45
N LEU A 24 0.92 0.75 0.05
CA LEU A 24 1.59 0.94 1.34
C LEU A 24 2.47 2.19 1.35
N GLU A 25 3.23 2.39 0.28
CA GLU A 25 4.08 3.58 0.18
C GLU A 25 3.25 4.85 0.24
N VAL A 26 2.17 4.88 -0.53
CA VAL A 26 1.34 6.07 -0.62
C VAL A 26 0.66 6.39 0.71
N VAL A 27 0.12 5.37 1.37
CA VAL A 27 -0.58 5.58 2.64
C VAL A 27 0.41 5.95 3.75
N SER A 28 1.59 5.34 3.74
CA SER A 28 2.57 5.58 4.80
C SER A 28 3.21 6.96 4.70
N ALA A 29 3.16 7.59 3.54
CA ALA A 29 3.90 8.83 3.29
C ALA A 29 3.15 10.10 3.71
N GLY A 30 1.89 10.00 4.09
CA GLY A 30 1.14 11.22 4.33
C GLY A 30 -0.02 11.04 5.30
N PRO A 31 -0.94 12.00 5.27
CA PRO A 31 -2.09 11.93 6.17
C PRO A 31 -3.02 10.80 5.80
N PRO A 32 -3.98 10.48 6.67
CA PRO A 32 -4.92 9.40 6.37
C PRO A 32 -5.65 9.64 5.05
N LEU A 33 -5.86 8.54 4.31
CA LEU A 33 -6.46 8.62 2.96
C LEU A 33 -7.67 7.70 2.87
N THR A 34 -8.68 8.17 2.12
CA THR A 34 -9.79 7.30 1.74
C THR A 34 -9.33 6.33 0.66
N VAL A 35 -10.08 5.24 0.48
CA VAL A 35 -9.77 4.31 -0.61
C VAL A 35 -9.79 5.02 -1.95
N LYS A 36 -10.74 5.93 -2.13
CA LYS A 36 -10.84 6.68 -3.38
C LYS A 36 -9.59 7.51 -3.64
N ALA A 37 -9.07 8.16 -2.60
CA ALA A 37 -7.84 8.95 -2.74
C ALA A 37 -6.65 8.05 -3.03
N VAL A 38 -6.58 6.89 -2.40
CA VAL A 38 -5.52 5.92 -2.68
C VAL A 38 -5.59 5.48 -4.13
N ALA A 39 -6.78 5.14 -4.61
CA ALA A 39 -6.95 4.71 -5.99
C ALA A 39 -6.45 5.78 -6.96
N ARG A 40 -6.81 7.02 -6.69
CA ARG A 40 -6.41 8.13 -7.56
C ARG A 40 -4.89 8.30 -7.57
N ARG A 41 -4.27 8.23 -6.41
CA ARG A 41 -2.82 8.44 -6.31
C ARG A 41 -2.03 7.29 -6.92
N CYS A 42 -2.57 6.08 -6.87
CA CYS A 42 -1.90 4.91 -7.44
C CYS A 42 -2.27 4.66 -8.88
N GLY A 43 -3.21 5.42 -9.44
CA GLY A 43 -3.65 5.20 -10.80
C GLY A 43 -4.39 3.89 -10.99
N LEU A 44 -5.15 3.46 -10.00
CA LEU A 44 -5.87 2.20 -10.04
C LEU A 44 -7.37 2.46 -10.02
N ASN A 45 -8.14 1.50 -10.55
CA ASN A 45 -9.59 1.63 -10.42
C ASN A 45 -10.00 1.34 -8.97
N LEU A 46 -11.18 1.81 -8.63
CA LEU A 46 -11.64 1.76 -7.25
C LEU A 46 -11.82 0.33 -6.76
N SER A 47 -12.37 -0.51 -7.61
CA SER A 47 -12.65 -1.90 -7.23
C SER A 47 -11.38 -2.66 -6.87
N THR A 48 -10.36 -2.56 -7.72
CA THR A 48 -9.07 -3.20 -7.45
C THR A 48 -8.46 -2.65 -6.17
N THR A 49 -8.50 -1.32 -6.00
CA THR A 49 -7.93 -0.69 -4.82
C THR A 49 -8.63 -1.17 -3.56
N TYR A 50 -9.95 -1.30 -3.62
CA TYR A 50 -10.70 -1.77 -2.47
C TYR A 50 -10.26 -3.17 -2.04
N HIS A 51 -10.10 -4.07 -3.01
CA HIS A 51 -9.69 -5.44 -2.71
C HIS A 51 -8.30 -5.46 -2.09
N LEU A 52 -7.38 -4.69 -2.64
CA LEU A 52 -6.01 -4.66 -2.11
C LEU A 52 -5.95 -4.04 -0.73
N VAL A 53 -6.66 -2.94 -0.52
CA VAL A 53 -6.69 -2.26 0.77
C VAL A 53 -7.28 -3.17 1.85
N ARG A 54 -8.35 -3.89 1.52
CA ARG A 54 -8.96 -4.79 2.50
C ARG A 54 -8.03 -5.93 2.87
N THR A 55 -7.32 -6.47 1.90
CA THR A 55 -6.34 -7.52 2.18
C THR A 55 -5.22 -6.99 3.06
N LEU A 56 -4.70 -5.81 2.74
CA LEU A 56 -3.64 -5.20 3.53
C LEU A 56 -4.11 -4.91 4.95
N ALA A 57 -5.35 -4.48 5.11
CA ALA A 57 -5.90 -4.21 6.43
C ALA A 57 -6.07 -5.52 7.22
N TYR A 58 -6.51 -6.57 6.55
CA TYR A 58 -6.62 -7.87 7.20
C TYR A 58 -5.27 -8.36 7.70
N GLU A 59 -4.22 -8.10 6.94
CA GLU A 59 -2.86 -8.49 7.30
C GLU A 59 -2.19 -7.49 8.24
N VAL A 60 -2.92 -6.48 8.68
CA VAL A 60 -2.47 -5.47 9.65
C VAL A 60 -1.40 -4.53 9.07
N TYR A 61 -1.29 -4.47 7.75
CA TYR A 61 -0.39 -3.50 7.10
C TYR A 61 -1.06 -2.15 6.91
N LEU A 62 -2.39 -2.12 6.94
CA LEU A 62 -3.15 -0.87 6.98
C LEU A 62 -4.11 -0.94 8.15
N THR A 63 -4.44 0.22 8.70
CA THR A 63 -5.46 0.33 9.74
C THR A 63 -6.52 1.30 9.27
N ARG A 64 -7.79 0.87 9.34
CA ARG A 64 -8.92 1.71 8.99
C ARG A 64 -9.34 2.53 10.20
N LEU A 65 -9.41 3.83 10.02
CA LEU A 65 -9.86 4.73 11.08
C LEU A 65 -11.39 4.84 11.05
N SER A 66 -11.95 5.40 12.11
CA SER A 66 -13.40 5.46 12.26
C SER A 66 -14.09 6.28 11.17
N ASP A 67 -13.38 7.22 10.56
CA ASP A 67 -13.95 8.06 9.50
C ASP A 67 -13.78 7.41 8.11
N GLY A 68 -13.29 6.19 8.04
CA GLY A 68 -13.16 5.50 6.76
C GLY A 68 -11.86 5.75 6.03
N THR A 69 -10.95 6.49 6.64
CA THR A 69 -9.63 6.68 6.05
C THR A 69 -8.68 5.59 6.56
N TYR A 70 -7.53 5.49 5.92
CA TYR A 70 -6.55 4.46 6.24
C TYR A 70 -5.20 5.08 6.54
N VAL A 71 -4.50 4.43 7.48
CA VAL A 71 -3.12 4.79 7.83
C VAL A 71 -2.30 3.50 7.83
N ALA A 72 -1.00 3.64 7.94
CA ALA A 72 -0.11 2.48 8.05
C ALA A 72 -0.45 1.70 9.31
N GLY A 73 -0.49 0.38 9.19
CA GLY A 73 -0.80 -0.48 10.30
C GLY A 73 0.44 -0.93 11.04
N GLU A 74 0.22 -1.66 12.11
CA GLU A 74 1.28 -2.11 12.99
C GLU A 74 2.31 -2.99 12.28
N ALA A 75 1.88 -3.79 11.33
CA ALA A 75 2.79 -4.69 10.63
C ALA A 75 3.86 -3.94 9.86
N VAL A 76 3.59 -2.71 9.44
CA VAL A 76 4.59 -1.91 8.74
C VAL A 76 5.78 -1.61 9.65
N ALA A 77 5.51 -1.23 10.89
CA ALA A 77 6.58 -0.98 11.84
C ALA A 77 7.39 -2.24 12.12
N ASN A 78 6.71 -3.38 12.16
CA ASN A 78 7.38 -4.65 12.45
C ASN A 78 8.29 -5.12 11.32
N LEU A 79 8.10 -4.62 10.11
CA LEU A 79 8.96 -5.00 9.00
C LEU A 79 10.41 -4.60 9.22
N ALA A 80 10.62 -3.51 9.94
CA ALA A 80 11.97 -3.04 10.20
C ALA A 80 12.65 -3.82 11.34
N GLY A 81 11.88 -4.69 11.99
CA GLY A 81 12.38 -5.44 13.12
C GLY A 81 12.40 -4.61 14.40
N PRO A 82 12.75 -5.23 15.52
CA PRO A 82 12.76 -4.50 16.79
C PRO A 82 13.84 -3.45 16.80
N ALA A 83 13.55 -2.35 17.49
CA ALA A 83 14.54 -1.29 17.66
C ALA A 83 15.69 -1.79 18.51
N ARG A 84 16.87 -1.25 18.25
CA ARG A 84 18.08 -1.62 18.99
C ARG A 84 18.43 -0.53 19.98
#